data_0a914f89558aa6d283e6bd63e7eb97fd
#
_entry.id   0a914f89558aa6d283e6bd63e7eb97fd
#
_cell.length_a   1.000
_cell.length_b   1.000
_cell.length_c   1.000
_cell.angle_alpha   90.00
_cell.angle_beta   90.00
_cell.angle_gamma   90.00
#
_symmetry.space_group_name_H-M   'P 1'
#
loop_
_entity.id
_entity.type
_entity.pdbx_description
1 polymer ?
#
loop_
_entity_poly.entity_id
_entity_poly.type
_entity_poly.pdbx_seq_one_letter_code
_entity_poly.pdbx_strand_id
1 'polypeptide(L)'
;MAKSKKKPEHYVDNKLFLEAMKEYRKSCNKAKKEKKNKPPVTDYIGSCFLKIANHLSYRPNFINYTFRDDMVSDGIENCLQYLDNFNPAKSSNPFAYFTQIIYYAFVRRIQKEKKQTIIKQKLIHENNLDDFTLQPGDDGEFKNQFREFLQKNTKLEEPIKKEKKKRKTKSGPLG
;
A
#
# COMPACT_ATOMS: atom_id res chain seq x y z
N MET A 1 0.74 26.37 -39.04
CA MET A 1 1.25 25.01 -38.76
C MET A 1 0.99 24.67 -37.32
N ALA A 2 0.03 23.83 -37.05
CA ALA A 2 -0.33 23.44 -35.67
C ALA A 2 0.70 22.42 -35.16
N LYS A 3 1.43 22.81 -34.09
CA LYS A 3 2.35 21.89 -33.38
C LYS A 3 1.50 20.83 -32.69
N SER A 4 1.54 19.59 -33.19
CA SER A 4 0.94 18.45 -32.48
C SER A 4 1.58 18.32 -31.12
N LYS A 5 0.81 18.58 -30.05
CA LYS A 5 1.25 18.31 -28.68
C LYS A 5 1.46 16.80 -28.57
N LYS A 6 2.72 16.32 -28.59
CA LYS A 6 3.07 14.94 -28.24
C LYS A 6 2.47 14.66 -26.85
N LYS A 7 1.60 13.65 -26.76
CA LYS A 7 1.11 13.18 -25.45
C LYS A 7 2.34 12.78 -24.64
N PRO A 8 2.41 13.17 -23.35
CA PRO A 8 3.53 12.77 -22.50
C PRO A 8 3.62 11.24 -22.49
N GLU A 9 4.82 10.75 -22.74
CA GLU A 9 5.10 9.32 -22.77
C GLU A 9 4.78 8.73 -21.40
N HIS A 10 3.96 7.67 -21.36
CA HIS A 10 3.57 7.04 -20.11
C HIS A 10 4.78 6.34 -19.50
N TYR A 11 5.04 6.53 -18.19
CA TYR A 11 6.23 6.01 -17.49
C TYR A 11 6.37 4.46 -17.54
N VAL A 12 5.31 3.73 -17.89
CA VAL A 12 5.32 2.29 -18.21
C VAL A 12 4.55 2.06 -19.50
N ASP A 13 5.19 1.47 -20.51
CA ASP A 13 4.50 1.05 -21.71
C ASP A 13 3.72 -0.24 -21.46
N ASN A 14 2.38 -0.14 -21.51
CA ASN A 14 1.51 -1.27 -21.21
C ASN A 14 1.61 -2.40 -22.26
N LYS A 15 1.96 -2.10 -23.52
CA LYS A 15 2.10 -3.12 -24.58
C LYS A 15 3.35 -3.96 -24.33
N LEU A 16 4.49 -3.29 -24.13
CA LEU A 16 5.75 -3.95 -23.81
C LEU A 16 5.65 -4.73 -22.48
N PHE A 17 4.95 -4.17 -21.50
CA PHE A 17 4.71 -4.86 -20.23
C PHE A 17 3.88 -6.14 -20.42
N LEU A 18 2.85 -6.09 -21.26
CA LEU A 18 2.04 -7.27 -21.58
C LEU A 18 2.85 -8.33 -22.33
N GLU A 19 3.71 -7.94 -23.25
CA GLU A 19 4.59 -8.85 -23.96
C GLU A 19 5.57 -9.54 -23.01
N ALA A 20 6.23 -8.79 -22.16
CA ALA A 20 7.11 -9.33 -21.11
C ALA A 20 6.37 -10.33 -20.20
N MET A 21 5.13 -10.04 -19.80
CA MET A 21 4.32 -10.94 -19.00
C MET A 21 3.95 -12.24 -19.74
N LYS A 22 3.68 -12.15 -21.06
CA LYS A 22 3.41 -13.34 -21.89
C LYS A 22 4.65 -14.22 -22.02
N GLU A 23 5.82 -13.64 -22.23
CA GLU A 23 7.10 -14.34 -22.33
C GLU A 23 7.46 -15.01 -21.00
N TYR A 24 7.36 -14.27 -19.91
CA TYR A 24 7.60 -14.82 -18.57
C TYR A 24 6.69 -16.02 -18.29
N ARG A 25 5.40 -15.94 -18.62
CA ARG A 25 4.46 -17.04 -18.44
C ARG A 25 4.79 -18.25 -19.32
N LYS A 26 5.24 -18.04 -20.56
CA LYS A 26 5.73 -19.12 -21.43
C LYS A 26 6.93 -19.82 -20.79
N SER A 27 7.89 -19.06 -20.26
CA SER A 27 9.08 -19.58 -19.60
C SER A 27 8.71 -20.38 -18.32
N CYS A 28 7.78 -19.89 -17.51
CA CYS A 28 7.27 -20.61 -16.35
C CYS A 28 6.57 -21.93 -16.74
N ASN A 29 5.76 -21.91 -17.80
CA ASN A 29 5.08 -23.13 -18.26
C ASN A 29 6.08 -24.16 -18.83
N LYS A 30 7.13 -23.70 -19.52
CA LYS A 30 8.22 -24.57 -20.01
C LYS A 30 8.98 -25.20 -18.83
N ALA A 31 9.36 -24.42 -17.84
CA ALA A 31 10.04 -24.91 -16.63
C ALA A 31 9.19 -25.96 -15.87
N LYS A 32 7.87 -25.74 -15.76
CA LYS A 32 6.95 -26.72 -15.16
C LYS A 32 6.91 -28.04 -15.94
N LYS A 33 6.87 -28.02 -17.27
CA LYS A 33 6.89 -29.23 -18.11
C LYS A 33 8.19 -30.00 -17.97
N GLU A 34 9.31 -29.27 -17.85
CA GLU A 34 10.65 -29.84 -17.70
C GLU A 34 10.99 -30.21 -16.23
N LYS A 35 10.07 -30.03 -15.28
CA LYS A 35 10.24 -30.22 -13.84
C LYS A 35 11.45 -29.44 -13.28
N LYS A 36 11.74 -28.29 -13.88
CA LYS A 36 12.77 -27.36 -13.43
C LYS A 36 12.21 -26.30 -12.48
N ASN A 37 13.09 -25.65 -11.75
CA ASN A 37 12.72 -24.53 -10.87
C ASN A 37 12.12 -23.38 -11.69
N LYS A 38 11.21 -22.63 -11.05
CA LYS A 38 10.60 -21.45 -11.63
C LYS A 38 11.69 -20.43 -12.01
N PRO A 39 11.65 -19.87 -13.23
CA PRO A 39 12.60 -18.85 -13.64
C PRO A 39 12.44 -17.57 -12.81
N PRO A 40 13.53 -16.82 -12.55
CA PRO A 40 13.46 -15.54 -11.88
C PRO A 40 12.63 -14.55 -12.70
N VAL A 41 12.07 -13.56 -12.01
CA VAL A 41 11.35 -12.45 -12.66
C VAL A 41 12.35 -11.60 -13.43
N THR A 42 12.00 -11.20 -14.67
CA THR A 42 12.88 -10.37 -15.50
C THR A 42 13.04 -8.97 -14.91
N ASP A 43 14.20 -8.35 -15.09
CA ASP A 43 14.51 -7.00 -14.61
C ASP A 43 13.51 -5.97 -15.14
N TYR A 44 13.03 -6.15 -16.35
CA TYR A 44 12.02 -5.27 -16.96
C TYR A 44 10.69 -5.32 -16.18
N ILE A 45 10.19 -6.50 -15.82
CA ILE A 45 8.97 -6.66 -15.02
C ILE A 45 9.16 -6.04 -13.65
N GLY A 46 10.31 -6.30 -12.99
CA GLY A 46 10.67 -5.71 -11.71
C GLY A 46 10.71 -4.18 -11.76
N SER A 47 11.33 -3.62 -12.81
CA SER A 47 11.39 -2.17 -13.01
C SER A 47 10.00 -1.55 -13.26
N CYS A 48 9.08 -2.26 -13.92
CA CYS A 48 7.70 -1.81 -14.07
C CYS A 48 6.99 -1.73 -12.72
N PHE A 49 7.13 -2.74 -11.84
CA PHE A 49 6.55 -2.70 -10.50
C PHE A 49 7.10 -1.54 -9.68
N LEU A 50 8.42 -1.33 -9.69
CA LEU A 50 9.07 -0.23 -8.98
C LEU A 50 8.57 1.13 -9.47
N LYS A 51 8.48 1.33 -10.78
CA LYS A 51 7.96 2.57 -11.38
C LYS A 51 6.50 2.82 -10.97
N ILE A 52 5.65 1.80 -11.00
CA ILE A 52 4.24 1.92 -10.61
C ILE A 52 4.12 2.26 -9.13
N ALA A 53 4.84 1.54 -8.26
CA ALA A 53 4.80 1.75 -6.82
C ALA A 53 5.30 3.15 -6.44
N ASN A 54 6.44 3.57 -6.97
CA ASN A 54 6.98 4.91 -6.75
C ASN A 54 5.99 5.98 -7.22
N HIS A 55 5.50 5.88 -8.45
CA HIS A 55 4.57 6.88 -8.97
C HIS A 55 3.27 6.97 -8.16
N LEU A 56 2.77 5.83 -7.68
CA LEU A 56 1.59 5.79 -6.83
C LEU A 56 1.85 6.40 -5.45
N SER A 57 3.04 6.19 -4.87
CA SER A 57 3.42 6.70 -3.54
C SER A 57 3.48 8.23 -3.45
N TYR A 58 3.68 8.91 -4.58
CA TYR A 58 3.66 10.38 -4.66
C TYR A 58 2.26 10.97 -4.82
N ARG A 59 1.21 10.17 -4.91
CA ARG A 59 -0.15 10.71 -4.96
C ARG A 59 -0.55 11.34 -3.62
N PRO A 60 -1.43 12.37 -3.61
CA PRO A 60 -1.84 13.07 -2.39
C PRO A 60 -2.31 12.16 -1.27
N ASN A 61 -2.92 11.01 -1.61
CA ASN A 61 -3.42 10.05 -0.63
C ASN A 61 -2.29 9.27 0.09
N PHE A 62 -1.06 9.30 -0.42
CA PHE A 62 0.03 8.46 0.08
C PHE A 62 1.31 9.23 0.42
N ILE A 63 1.51 10.43 -0.14
CA ILE A 63 2.77 11.20 -0.04
C ILE A 63 3.15 11.58 1.39
N ASN A 64 2.17 11.82 2.26
CA ASN A 64 2.39 12.37 3.61
C ASN A 64 2.70 11.29 4.67
N TYR A 65 2.81 10.04 4.29
CA TYR A 65 3.14 8.98 5.25
C TYR A 65 4.66 8.84 5.43
N THR A 66 5.13 8.81 6.69
CA THR A 66 6.55 8.65 7.02
C THR A 66 7.11 7.28 6.60
N PHE A 67 6.25 6.26 6.55
CA PHE A 67 6.56 4.89 6.12
C PHE A 67 6.29 4.64 4.63
N ARG A 68 6.45 5.66 3.79
CA ARG A 68 6.21 5.58 2.34
C ARG A 68 7.10 4.51 1.66
N ASP A 69 8.36 4.41 2.05
CA ASP A 69 9.30 3.44 1.46
C ASP A 69 8.93 2.00 1.81
N ASP A 70 8.42 1.78 3.02
CA ASP A 70 7.83 0.50 3.41
C ASP A 70 6.59 0.16 2.58
N MET A 71 5.74 1.17 2.29
CA MET A 71 4.57 0.97 1.42
C MET A 71 4.99 0.53 0.02
N VAL A 72 6.03 1.16 -0.55
CA VAL A 72 6.59 0.80 -1.86
C VAL A 72 7.11 -0.64 -1.84
N SER A 73 7.86 -1.02 -0.80
CA SER A 73 8.40 -2.37 -0.62
C SER A 73 7.28 -3.41 -0.51
N ASP A 74 6.27 -3.17 0.33
CA ASP A 74 5.09 -4.04 0.47
C ASP A 74 4.33 -4.16 -0.87
N GLY A 75 4.26 -3.08 -1.65
CA GLY A 75 3.64 -3.06 -2.97
C GLY A 75 4.34 -3.98 -3.96
N ILE A 76 5.67 -3.90 -4.01
CA ILE A 76 6.50 -4.74 -4.90
C ILE A 76 6.42 -6.20 -4.47
N GLU A 77 6.55 -6.50 -3.17
CA GLU A 77 6.42 -7.85 -2.62
C GLU A 77 5.08 -8.49 -3.02
N ASN A 78 3.98 -7.76 -2.86
CA ASN A 78 2.66 -8.25 -3.26
C ASN A 78 2.56 -8.48 -4.78
N CYS A 79 3.19 -7.63 -5.61
CA CYS A 79 3.22 -7.86 -7.06
C CYS A 79 3.96 -9.16 -7.41
N LEU A 80 5.09 -9.44 -6.75
CA LEU A 80 5.84 -10.68 -6.94
C LEU A 80 5.04 -11.90 -6.47
N GLN A 81 4.36 -11.81 -5.33
CA GLN A 81 3.53 -12.87 -4.79
C GLN A 81 2.33 -13.21 -5.69
N TYR A 82 1.69 -12.19 -6.26
CA TYR A 82 0.51 -12.35 -7.12
C TYR A 82 0.82 -12.38 -8.62
N LEU A 83 2.10 -12.44 -9.00
CA LEU A 83 2.55 -12.41 -10.40
C LEU A 83 1.91 -13.54 -11.22
N ASP A 84 1.84 -14.74 -10.66
CA ASP A 84 1.30 -15.91 -11.34
C ASP A 84 -0.22 -15.86 -11.56
N ASN A 85 -0.92 -15.04 -10.81
CA ASN A 85 -2.37 -14.89 -10.91
C ASN A 85 -2.78 -14.05 -12.13
N PHE A 86 -1.85 -13.23 -12.66
CA PHE A 86 -2.14 -12.49 -13.88
C PHE A 86 -2.21 -13.43 -15.09
N ASN A 87 -3.35 -13.43 -15.78
CA ASN A 87 -3.56 -14.22 -16.98
C ASN A 87 -3.58 -13.33 -18.25
N PRO A 88 -2.52 -13.32 -19.06
CA PRO A 88 -2.45 -12.51 -20.26
C PRO A 88 -3.49 -12.86 -21.33
N ALA A 89 -4.10 -14.05 -21.27
CA ALA A 89 -5.18 -14.46 -22.19
C ALA A 89 -6.53 -13.84 -21.79
N LYS A 90 -6.73 -13.54 -20.50
CA LYS A 90 -7.98 -12.96 -19.99
C LYS A 90 -7.91 -11.44 -19.85
N SER A 91 -6.73 -10.88 -19.65
CA SER A 91 -6.54 -9.44 -19.45
C SER A 91 -5.39 -8.91 -20.29
N SER A 92 -5.66 -7.84 -21.02
CA SER A 92 -4.66 -7.12 -21.86
C SER A 92 -4.00 -5.95 -21.12
N ASN A 93 -4.35 -5.69 -19.86
CA ASN A 93 -3.86 -4.53 -19.12
C ASN A 93 -3.15 -4.92 -17.82
N PRO A 94 -1.88 -5.37 -17.86
CA PRO A 94 -1.10 -5.67 -16.68
C PRO A 94 -0.86 -4.42 -15.83
N PHE A 95 -0.71 -3.24 -16.43
CA PHE A 95 -0.50 -2.01 -15.69
C PHE A 95 -1.64 -1.74 -14.69
N ALA A 96 -2.89 -1.81 -15.12
CA ALA A 96 -4.05 -1.61 -14.24
C ALA A 96 -4.13 -2.68 -13.14
N TYR A 97 -3.87 -3.94 -13.52
CA TYR A 97 -3.90 -5.07 -12.60
C TYR A 97 -2.89 -4.90 -11.44
N PHE A 98 -1.62 -4.62 -11.76
CA PHE A 98 -0.59 -4.46 -10.74
C PHE A 98 -0.71 -3.14 -9.98
N THR A 99 -1.19 -2.07 -10.61
CA THR A 99 -1.52 -0.83 -9.91
C THR A 99 -2.56 -1.06 -8.81
N GLN A 100 -3.57 -1.89 -9.07
CA GLN A 100 -4.58 -2.24 -8.07
C GLN A 100 -4.00 -3.05 -6.92
N ILE A 101 -3.10 -4.01 -7.18
CA ILE A 101 -2.41 -4.78 -6.15
C ILE A 101 -1.60 -3.86 -5.24
N ILE A 102 -0.79 -2.96 -5.82
CA ILE A 102 0.03 -2.00 -5.09
C ILE A 102 -0.85 -1.07 -4.26
N TYR A 103 -1.93 -0.56 -4.82
CA TYR A 103 -2.89 0.29 -4.10
C TYR A 103 -3.42 -0.39 -2.84
N TYR A 104 -3.85 -1.64 -2.93
CA TYR A 104 -4.35 -2.37 -1.77
C TYR A 104 -3.23 -2.74 -0.78
N ALA A 105 -2.00 -2.96 -1.24
CA ALA A 105 -0.86 -3.13 -0.35
C ALA A 105 -0.62 -1.87 0.49
N PHE A 106 -0.65 -0.69 -0.13
CA PHE A 106 -0.52 0.60 0.55
C PHE A 106 -1.63 0.81 1.59
N VAL A 107 -2.88 0.55 1.22
CA VAL A 107 -4.01 0.68 2.15
C VAL A 107 -3.86 -0.27 3.35
N ARG A 108 -3.43 -1.52 3.13
CA ARG A 108 -3.18 -2.48 4.22
C ARG A 108 -2.05 -2.01 5.15
N ARG A 109 -0.96 -1.47 4.59
CA ARG A 109 0.15 -0.91 5.40
C ARG A 109 -0.34 0.24 6.27
N ILE A 110 -1.06 1.20 5.70
CA ILE A 110 -1.63 2.31 6.46
C ILE A 110 -2.53 1.82 7.60
N GLN A 111 -3.40 0.84 7.34
CA GLN A 111 -4.25 0.26 8.38
C GLN A 111 -3.44 -0.44 9.48
N LYS A 112 -2.37 -1.15 9.12
CA LYS A 112 -1.46 -1.81 10.07
C LYS A 112 -0.77 -0.77 10.96
N GLU A 113 -0.21 0.29 10.37
CA GLU A 113 0.48 1.35 11.12
C GLU A 113 -0.49 2.12 12.05
N LYS A 114 -1.68 2.46 11.56
CA LYS A 114 -2.72 3.06 12.41
C LYS A 114 -3.09 2.16 13.59
N LYS A 115 -3.25 0.86 13.36
CA LYS A 115 -3.52 -0.10 14.44
C LYS A 115 -2.38 -0.16 15.45
N GLN A 116 -1.13 -0.18 14.99
CA GLN A 116 0.05 -0.18 15.86
C GLN A 116 0.14 1.10 16.70
N THR A 117 -0.16 2.25 16.11
CA THR A 117 -0.20 3.53 16.83
C THR A 117 -1.23 3.50 17.95
N ILE A 118 -2.44 2.99 17.68
CA ILE A 118 -3.50 2.86 18.71
C ILE A 118 -3.06 1.91 19.83
N ILE A 119 -2.40 0.79 19.50
CA ILE A 119 -1.90 -0.15 20.51
C ILE A 119 -0.84 0.52 21.38
N LYS A 120 0.13 1.21 20.77
CA LYS A 120 1.18 1.96 21.50
C LYS A 120 0.57 3.01 22.43
N GLN A 121 -0.41 3.77 21.95
CA GLN A 121 -1.10 4.77 22.76
C GLN A 121 -1.83 4.16 23.96
N LYS A 122 -2.51 3.03 23.74
CA LYS A 122 -3.18 2.32 24.84
C LYS A 122 -2.19 1.81 25.88
N LEU A 123 -1.08 1.21 25.47
CA LEU A 123 -0.03 0.74 26.36
C LEU A 123 0.57 1.87 27.19
N ILE A 124 0.81 3.03 26.59
CA ILE A 124 1.30 4.22 27.31
C ILE A 124 0.29 4.66 28.36
N HIS A 125 -1.00 4.67 28.01
CA HIS A 125 -2.06 5.09 28.92
C HIS A 125 -2.30 4.08 30.08
N GLU A 126 -2.30 2.78 29.77
CA GLU A 126 -2.57 1.71 30.73
C GLU A 126 -1.43 1.51 31.75
N ASN A 127 -0.18 1.75 31.32
CA ASN A 127 0.99 1.53 32.17
C ASN A 127 1.41 2.77 32.96
N ASN A 128 0.65 3.88 32.93
CA ASN A 128 1.00 5.14 33.60
C ASN A 128 2.48 5.50 33.39
N LEU A 129 2.94 5.42 32.11
CA LEU A 129 4.34 5.61 31.76
C LEU A 129 4.89 6.99 32.17
N ASP A 130 4.00 7.96 32.38
CA ASP A 130 4.28 9.25 32.97
C ASP A 130 4.86 9.14 34.40
N ASP A 131 4.39 8.19 35.22
CA ASP A 131 4.95 7.92 36.56
C ASP A 131 6.30 7.18 36.48
N PHE A 132 6.50 6.36 35.46
CA PHE A 132 7.71 5.53 35.32
C PHE A 132 8.93 6.28 34.75
N THR A 133 8.68 7.28 33.91
CA THR A 133 9.74 8.07 33.27
C THR A 133 10.21 9.27 34.07
N LEU A 134 9.48 9.63 35.14
CA LEU A 134 9.79 10.79 35.98
C LEU A 134 10.58 10.34 37.20
N GLN A 135 11.84 10.80 37.29
CA GLN A 135 12.71 10.48 38.42
C GLN A 135 12.35 11.33 39.64
N PRO A 136 12.60 10.82 40.87
CA PRO A 136 12.50 11.65 42.09
C PRO A 136 13.50 12.79 42.02
N GLY A 137 13.02 14.04 41.94
CA GLY A 137 13.85 15.22 41.78
C GLY A 137 13.65 16.01 40.47
N ASP A 138 12.88 15.47 39.53
CA ASP A 138 12.50 16.21 38.33
C ASP A 138 11.63 17.43 38.68
N ASP A 139 11.93 18.55 37.98
CA ASP A 139 11.22 19.81 38.16
C ASP A 139 9.73 19.67 37.84
N GLY A 140 8.87 20.26 38.68
CA GLY A 140 7.43 20.22 38.46
C GLY A 140 6.96 20.82 37.16
N GLU A 141 7.71 21.80 36.61
CA GLU A 141 7.43 22.41 35.32
C GLU A 141 7.69 21.43 34.17
N PHE A 142 8.80 20.70 34.23
CA PHE A 142 9.11 19.63 33.27
C PHE A 142 8.02 18.53 33.27
N LYS A 143 7.57 18.12 34.47
CA LYS A 143 6.48 17.14 34.62
C LYS A 143 5.20 17.59 33.93
N ASN A 144 4.83 18.86 34.10
CA ASN A 144 3.64 19.41 33.47
C ASN A 144 3.77 19.51 31.94
N GLN A 145 4.92 19.98 31.44
CA GLN A 145 5.19 20.06 30.00
C GLN A 145 5.19 18.67 29.36
N PHE A 146 5.76 17.67 30.03
CA PHE A 146 5.80 16.30 29.54
C PHE A 146 4.39 15.67 29.52
N ARG A 147 3.56 15.90 30.56
CA ARG A 147 2.16 15.48 30.57
C ARG A 147 1.35 16.13 29.45
N GLU A 148 1.51 17.44 29.25
CA GLU A 148 0.84 18.11 28.13
C GLU A 148 1.29 17.57 26.77
N PHE A 149 2.59 17.32 26.59
CA PHE A 149 3.13 16.69 25.38
C PHE A 149 2.48 15.31 25.15
N LEU A 150 2.42 14.45 26.17
CA LEU A 150 1.78 13.15 26.06
C LEU A 150 0.28 13.30 25.75
N GLN A 151 -0.45 14.18 26.42
CA GLN A 151 -1.88 14.41 26.15
C GLN A 151 -2.15 14.95 24.75
N LYS A 152 -1.31 15.85 24.25
CA LYS A 152 -1.44 16.39 22.86
C LYS A 152 -1.15 15.33 21.80
N ASN A 153 -0.18 14.47 22.06
CA ASN A 153 0.23 13.44 21.08
C ASN A 153 -0.52 12.11 21.25
N THR A 154 -1.22 11.89 22.36
CA THR A 154 -2.04 10.71 22.63
C THR A 154 -3.52 10.94 22.44
N LYS A 155 -3.94 12.08 21.86
CA LYS A 155 -5.34 12.22 21.43
C LYS A 155 -5.65 11.08 20.47
N LEU A 156 -6.32 10.06 21.00
CA LEU A 156 -6.89 8.96 20.23
C LEU A 156 -7.75 9.57 19.13
N GLU A 157 -7.30 9.49 17.89
CA GLU A 157 -8.22 9.63 16.76
C GLU A 157 -9.28 8.56 16.98
N GLU A 158 -10.49 8.97 17.34
CA GLU A 158 -11.62 8.04 17.44
C GLU A 158 -11.68 7.22 16.16
N PRO A 159 -11.80 5.88 16.26
CA PRO A 159 -11.90 5.05 15.07
C PRO A 159 -13.10 5.56 14.27
N ILE A 160 -12.86 6.04 13.05
CA ILE A 160 -13.89 6.46 12.12
C ILE A 160 -14.94 5.35 12.08
N LYS A 161 -16.09 5.59 12.73
CA LYS A 161 -17.24 4.68 12.69
C LYS A 161 -17.56 4.46 11.21
N LYS A 162 -17.32 3.27 10.70
CA LYS A 162 -17.74 2.89 9.36
C LYS A 162 -19.24 3.05 9.31
N GLU A 163 -19.74 4.11 8.71
CA GLU A 163 -21.14 4.21 8.33
C GLU A 163 -21.45 3.02 7.43
N LYS A 164 -22.20 2.06 7.98
CA LYS A 164 -22.80 0.99 7.20
C LYS A 164 -23.76 1.65 6.22
N LYS A 165 -23.33 1.87 4.96
CA LYS A 165 -24.26 2.20 3.88
C LYS A 165 -25.31 1.11 3.83
N LYS A 166 -26.52 1.41 4.35
CA LYS A 166 -27.70 0.57 4.18
C LYS A 166 -27.92 0.40 2.67
N ARG A 167 -27.68 -0.80 2.16
CA ARG A 167 -28.12 -1.19 0.81
C ARG A 167 -29.65 -1.06 0.81
N LYS A 168 -30.15 -0.06 0.10
CA LYS A 168 -31.57 0.02 -0.23
C LYS A 168 -31.87 -1.14 -1.19
N THR A 169 -32.47 -2.20 -0.66
CA THR A 169 -33.12 -3.21 -1.46
C THR A 169 -34.32 -2.54 -2.13
N LYS A 170 -34.24 -2.32 -3.44
CA LYS A 170 -35.41 -1.99 -4.24
C LYS A 170 -36.25 -3.27 -4.37
N SER A 171 -37.23 -3.41 -3.51
CA SER A 171 -38.37 -4.28 -3.75
C SER A 171 -39.27 -3.58 -4.76
N GLY A 172 -39.22 -4.00 -6.01
CA GLY A 172 -40.22 -3.60 -7.00
C GLY A 172 -41.52 -4.34 -6.73
N PRO A 173 -42.70 -3.73 -6.91
CA PRO A 173 -43.95 -4.44 -6.79
C PRO A 173 -44.17 -5.35 -8.00
N LEU A 174 -44.53 -6.60 -7.72
CA LEU A 174 -45.14 -7.53 -8.69
C LEU A 174 -46.53 -7.01 -8.98
N GLY A 175 -46.77 -6.70 -10.21
CA GLY A 175 -48.09 -6.49 -10.80
C GLY A 175 -48.13 -7.22 -12.13
#